data_695745a018e7a23611d804617138ca92
#
_entry.id   695745a018e7a23611d804617138ca92
#
_cell.length_a   1.000
_cell.length_b   1.000
_cell.length_c   1.000
_cell.angle_alpha   90.00
_cell.angle_beta   90.00
_cell.angle_gamma   90.00
#
_symmetry.space_group_name_H-M   'P 1'
#
loop_
_entity.id
_entity.type
_entity.pdbx_description
1 polymer ?
#
loop_
_entity_poly.entity_id
_entity_poly.type
_entity_poly.pdbx_seq_one_letter_code
_entity_poly.pdbx_strand_id
1 'polypeptide(L)'
;MALIKTIEEFRKHVRVNKSTPLETVMPDILLVERDQIKKHLGPALYKDLHSKYEAGTLTDLQKELLELVQFALANLAMLSYMAVNQVQLSDAGFIKSENAAFRYQVRELKMNFVAKGYNGLESVLEFLEEQKKHEDFAVWATSSAAVVFRQFFINSAAEFSREYNISDSRLTYLSLVSIIKKVEPFLLEPVLGTALYQELKAEIASGEIRQENAELLEKYIRPAVAHFTVVKALPERSFRFTGDSIALNLEELVDDTSHGTSVNADAFIGEKIKHAYQDGQAYLVKLKDHLNLQASAEKYAAYFTSSLYTPPSDAAPVVFRNSPDTRVFAFI
;
A
#
# COMPACT_ATOMS: atom_id res chain seq x y z
N MET A 1 -16.36 -18.13 17.77
CA MET A 1 -16.11 -19.14 16.74
C MET A 1 -15.44 -18.47 15.54
N ALA A 2 -14.82 -19.24 14.66
CA ALA A 2 -14.14 -18.70 13.48
C ALA A 2 -15.07 -18.63 12.26
N LEU A 3 -14.68 -17.90 11.21
CA LEU A 3 -15.38 -17.87 9.92
C LEU A 3 -15.17 -19.17 9.10
N ILE A 4 -14.39 -20.12 9.61
CA ILE A 4 -14.28 -21.50 9.13
C ILE A 4 -14.65 -22.41 10.31
N LYS A 5 -15.71 -23.20 10.15
CA LYS A 5 -16.28 -24.02 11.23
C LYS A 5 -15.99 -25.50 11.06
N THR A 6 -15.83 -25.96 9.83
CA THR A 6 -15.65 -27.37 9.53
C THR A 6 -14.39 -27.63 8.73
N ILE A 7 -13.85 -28.82 8.83
CA ILE A 7 -12.69 -29.23 8.05
C ILE A 7 -13.02 -29.31 6.54
N GLU A 8 -14.27 -29.54 6.19
CA GLU A 8 -14.75 -29.53 4.80
C GLU A 8 -14.67 -28.14 4.21
N GLU A 9 -15.07 -27.09 4.95
CA GLU A 9 -14.92 -25.71 4.53
C GLU A 9 -13.44 -25.35 4.33
N PHE A 10 -12.59 -25.73 5.27
CA PHE A 10 -11.15 -25.51 5.17
C PHE A 10 -10.55 -26.19 3.94
N ARG A 11 -10.96 -27.45 3.66
CA ARG A 11 -10.46 -28.24 2.53
C ARG A 11 -10.92 -27.74 1.16
N LYS A 12 -11.95 -26.91 1.08
CA LYS A 12 -12.31 -26.25 -0.18
C LYS A 12 -11.19 -25.34 -0.68
N HIS A 13 -10.43 -24.75 0.21
CA HIS A 13 -9.44 -23.73 -0.09
C HIS A 13 -7.99 -24.20 -0.03
N VAL A 14 -7.71 -25.23 0.77
CA VAL A 14 -6.36 -25.78 0.94
C VAL A 14 -6.35 -27.31 0.92
N ARG A 15 -5.27 -27.86 0.37
CA ARG A 15 -5.07 -29.31 0.36
C ARG A 15 -4.41 -29.75 1.65
N VAL A 16 -5.16 -30.42 2.49
CA VAL A 16 -4.67 -31.07 3.71
C VAL A 16 -5.00 -32.55 3.69
N ASN A 17 -4.28 -33.34 4.49
CA ASN A 17 -4.52 -34.77 4.61
C ASN A 17 -5.95 -35.01 5.15
N LYS A 18 -6.60 -36.10 4.67
CA LYS A 18 -7.95 -36.47 5.15
C LYS A 18 -8.01 -36.74 6.66
N SER A 19 -6.90 -37.17 7.26
CA SER A 19 -6.79 -37.44 8.69
C SER A 19 -6.52 -36.19 9.55
N THR A 20 -6.25 -35.02 8.96
CA THR A 20 -5.97 -33.80 9.72
C THR A 20 -7.28 -33.24 10.30
N PRO A 21 -7.47 -33.23 11.63
CA PRO A 21 -8.64 -32.62 12.25
C PRO A 21 -8.52 -31.10 12.23
N LEU A 22 -9.67 -30.41 12.24
CA LEU A 22 -9.71 -28.94 12.22
C LEU A 22 -9.02 -28.31 13.44
N GLU A 23 -9.15 -28.98 14.58
CA GLU A 23 -8.58 -28.55 15.88
C GLU A 23 -7.07 -28.31 15.80
N THR A 24 -6.38 -29.04 14.94
CA THR A 24 -4.92 -28.89 14.75
C THR A 24 -4.55 -27.55 14.11
N VAL A 25 -5.37 -27.05 13.21
CA VAL A 25 -5.16 -25.76 12.50
C VAL A 25 -5.95 -24.61 13.10
N MET A 26 -6.86 -24.88 14.02
CA MET A 26 -7.75 -23.88 14.62
C MET A 26 -7.01 -22.73 15.32
N PRO A 27 -5.92 -22.96 16.07
CA PRO A 27 -5.16 -21.86 16.66
C PRO A 27 -4.63 -20.87 15.62
N ASP A 28 -4.14 -21.37 14.48
CA ASP A 28 -3.62 -20.55 13.38
C ASP A 28 -4.75 -19.82 12.64
N ILE A 29 -5.91 -20.49 12.45
CA ILE A 29 -7.11 -19.84 11.90
C ILE A 29 -7.52 -18.65 12.77
N LEU A 30 -7.62 -18.82 14.07
CA LEU A 30 -8.01 -17.77 15.01
C LEU A 30 -6.99 -16.62 15.05
N LEU A 31 -5.69 -16.94 14.96
CA LEU A 31 -4.61 -15.95 14.92
C LEU A 31 -4.75 -15.07 13.67
N VAL A 32 -4.84 -15.69 12.49
CA VAL A 32 -4.95 -14.97 11.22
C VAL A 32 -6.26 -14.19 11.13
N GLU A 33 -7.35 -14.75 11.59
CA GLU A 33 -8.64 -14.08 11.64
C GLU A 33 -8.58 -12.79 12.46
N ARG A 34 -7.95 -12.84 13.64
CA ARG A 34 -7.75 -11.68 14.50
C ARG A 34 -6.84 -10.64 13.87
N ASP A 35 -5.70 -11.06 13.33
CA ASP A 35 -4.60 -10.17 12.97
C ASP A 35 -4.71 -9.65 11.52
N GLN A 36 -5.38 -10.39 10.64
CA GLN A 36 -5.55 -10.02 9.23
C GLN A 36 -7.01 -9.73 8.87
N ILE A 37 -7.92 -10.70 9.06
CA ILE A 37 -9.29 -10.58 8.55
C ILE A 37 -10.04 -9.43 9.23
N LYS A 38 -10.04 -9.38 10.57
CA LYS A 38 -10.71 -8.30 11.33
C LYS A 38 -10.15 -6.92 11.00
N LYS A 39 -8.87 -6.83 10.69
CA LYS A 39 -8.22 -5.57 10.32
C LYS A 39 -8.78 -5.01 9.01
N HIS A 40 -8.99 -5.84 8.01
CA HIS A 40 -9.43 -5.42 6.67
C HIS A 40 -10.95 -5.28 6.57
N LEU A 41 -11.72 -6.14 7.22
CA LEU A 41 -13.19 -6.02 7.27
C LEU A 41 -13.65 -4.88 8.20
N GLY A 42 -12.85 -4.51 9.18
CA GLY A 42 -13.26 -3.67 10.29
C GLY A 42 -14.13 -4.44 11.30
N PRO A 43 -14.15 -3.99 12.57
CA PRO A 43 -14.83 -4.73 13.66
C PRO A 43 -16.35 -4.91 13.44
N ALA A 44 -17.00 -3.92 12.85
CA ALA A 44 -18.45 -3.92 12.69
C ALA A 44 -18.91 -4.86 11.58
N LEU A 45 -18.32 -4.80 10.37
CA LEU A 45 -18.63 -5.74 9.29
C LEU A 45 -18.26 -7.17 9.67
N TYR A 46 -17.09 -7.36 10.30
CA TYR A 46 -16.70 -8.68 10.78
C TYR A 46 -17.74 -9.27 11.73
N LYS A 47 -18.24 -8.50 12.70
CA LYS A 47 -19.25 -8.94 13.64
C LYS A 47 -20.58 -9.28 12.97
N ASP A 48 -21.03 -8.45 12.03
CA ASP A 48 -22.25 -8.69 11.26
C ASP A 48 -22.14 -9.97 10.42
N LEU A 49 -21.07 -10.10 9.64
CA LEU A 49 -20.80 -11.28 8.81
C LEU A 49 -20.76 -12.56 9.65
N HIS A 50 -20.05 -12.53 10.77
CA HIS A 50 -19.92 -13.66 11.69
C HIS A 50 -21.29 -14.05 12.29
N SER A 51 -22.08 -13.09 12.75
CA SER A 51 -23.40 -13.35 13.33
C SER A 51 -24.37 -13.95 12.34
N LYS A 52 -24.40 -13.40 11.11
CA LYS A 52 -25.26 -13.90 10.03
C LYS A 52 -24.81 -15.27 9.51
N TYR A 53 -23.50 -15.51 9.48
CA TYR A 53 -22.95 -16.81 9.15
C TYR A 53 -23.35 -17.89 10.16
N GLU A 54 -23.33 -17.55 11.47
CA GLU A 54 -23.79 -18.46 12.51
C GLU A 54 -25.29 -18.75 12.43
N ALA A 55 -26.08 -17.74 12.11
CA ALA A 55 -27.53 -17.85 11.96
C ALA A 55 -27.98 -18.47 10.63
N GLY A 56 -27.07 -18.63 9.65
CA GLY A 56 -27.42 -19.10 8.32
C GLY A 56 -28.26 -18.10 7.48
N THR A 57 -28.14 -16.81 7.78
CA THR A 57 -28.97 -15.71 7.21
C THR A 57 -28.19 -14.78 6.28
N LEU A 58 -27.07 -15.22 5.76
CA LEU A 58 -26.27 -14.47 4.82
C LEU A 58 -27.00 -14.19 3.51
N THR A 59 -26.93 -12.97 3.02
CA THR A 59 -27.32 -12.63 1.64
C THR A 59 -26.35 -13.28 0.64
N ASP A 60 -26.71 -13.29 -0.65
CA ASP A 60 -25.83 -13.92 -1.65
C ASP A 60 -24.52 -13.16 -1.81
N LEU A 61 -24.53 -11.82 -1.74
CA LEU A 61 -23.29 -11.01 -1.72
C LEU A 61 -22.45 -11.26 -0.47
N GLN A 62 -23.08 -11.45 0.69
CA GLN A 62 -22.35 -11.80 1.92
C GLN A 62 -21.77 -13.21 1.89
N LYS A 63 -22.41 -14.16 1.19
CA LYS A 63 -21.84 -15.49 0.95
C LYS A 63 -20.62 -15.41 0.04
N GLU A 64 -20.69 -14.60 -1.02
CA GLU A 64 -19.53 -14.35 -1.91
C GLU A 64 -18.38 -13.75 -1.14
N LEU A 65 -18.60 -12.70 -0.34
CA LEU A 65 -17.57 -12.14 0.52
C LEU A 65 -17.01 -13.20 1.49
N LEU A 66 -17.87 -14.01 2.11
CA LEU A 66 -17.43 -15.05 3.04
C LEU A 66 -16.52 -16.07 2.36
N GLU A 67 -16.82 -16.47 1.12
CA GLU A 67 -15.98 -17.40 0.35
C GLU A 67 -14.58 -16.81 0.08
N LEU A 68 -14.50 -15.54 -0.32
CA LEU A 68 -13.22 -14.83 -0.50
C LEU A 68 -12.43 -14.76 0.81
N VAL A 69 -13.11 -14.43 1.91
CA VAL A 69 -12.50 -14.37 3.25
C VAL A 69 -12.01 -15.74 3.69
N GLN A 70 -12.80 -16.80 3.50
CA GLN A 70 -12.40 -18.17 3.85
C GLN A 70 -11.20 -18.63 3.03
N PHE A 71 -11.13 -18.27 1.75
CA PHE A 71 -9.97 -18.56 0.90
C PHE A 71 -8.69 -17.91 1.44
N ALA A 72 -8.74 -16.60 1.74
CA ALA A 72 -7.60 -15.89 2.30
C ALA A 72 -7.19 -16.48 3.67
N LEU A 73 -8.16 -16.65 4.56
CA LEU A 73 -8.00 -17.16 5.91
C LEU A 73 -7.35 -18.55 5.91
N ALA A 74 -7.85 -19.47 5.11
CA ALA A 74 -7.35 -20.85 5.06
C ALA A 74 -5.89 -20.91 4.58
N ASN A 75 -5.53 -20.14 3.53
CA ASN A 75 -4.17 -20.12 3.00
C ASN A 75 -3.17 -19.48 3.97
N LEU A 76 -3.54 -18.38 4.62
CA LEU A 76 -2.68 -17.72 5.61
C LEU A 76 -2.56 -18.55 6.90
N ALA A 77 -3.63 -19.23 7.32
CA ALA A 77 -3.57 -20.15 8.46
C ALA A 77 -2.64 -21.33 8.18
N MET A 78 -2.66 -21.88 6.95
CA MET A 78 -1.71 -22.92 6.56
C MET A 78 -0.27 -22.43 6.56
N LEU A 79 -0.03 -21.19 6.13
CA LEU A 79 1.31 -20.57 6.18
C LEU A 79 1.83 -20.51 7.62
N SER A 80 0.97 -20.07 8.58
CA SER A 80 1.28 -20.04 10.01
C SER A 80 1.52 -21.43 10.56
N TYR A 81 0.60 -22.36 10.30
CA TYR A 81 0.69 -23.75 10.75
C TYR A 81 1.96 -24.47 10.29
N MET A 82 2.36 -24.27 9.02
CA MET A 82 3.59 -24.88 8.48
C MET A 82 4.85 -24.48 9.25
N ALA A 83 4.90 -23.27 9.78
CA ALA A 83 6.07 -22.81 10.53
C ALA A 83 6.30 -23.64 11.81
N VAL A 84 5.21 -24.07 12.43
CA VAL A 84 5.26 -24.86 13.68
C VAL A 84 5.35 -26.36 13.40
N ASN A 85 4.67 -26.86 12.36
CA ASN A 85 4.55 -28.30 12.09
C ASN A 85 5.82 -28.97 11.54
N GLN A 86 6.85 -28.19 11.16
CA GLN A 86 8.16 -28.72 10.74
C GLN A 86 8.99 -29.30 11.90
N VAL A 87 8.62 -28.94 13.14
CA VAL A 87 9.33 -29.34 14.35
C VAL A 87 8.31 -29.88 15.31
N GLN A 88 8.45 -31.15 15.69
CA GLN A 88 7.60 -31.76 16.71
C GLN A 88 8.18 -31.46 18.09
N LEU A 89 7.35 -30.91 18.97
CA LEU A 89 7.66 -30.73 20.37
C LEU A 89 7.31 -32.03 21.10
N SER A 90 8.31 -32.66 21.74
CA SER A 90 8.12 -33.84 22.59
C SER A 90 8.74 -33.57 23.97
N ASP A 91 8.46 -34.43 24.92
CA ASP A 91 9.09 -34.36 26.29
C ASP A 91 10.62 -34.48 26.23
N ALA A 92 11.18 -35.03 25.13
CA ALA A 92 12.61 -35.10 24.86
C ALA A 92 13.19 -33.86 24.14
N GLY A 93 12.36 -32.82 23.85
CA GLY A 93 12.74 -31.61 23.13
C GLY A 93 12.20 -31.54 21.72
N PHE A 94 12.87 -30.74 20.87
CA PHE A 94 12.47 -30.56 19.47
C PHE A 94 13.01 -31.68 18.60
N ILE A 95 12.11 -32.41 17.94
CA ILE A 95 12.45 -33.53 17.06
C ILE A 95 12.08 -33.16 15.61
N LYS A 96 13.02 -33.36 14.69
CA LYS A 96 12.76 -33.26 13.25
C LYS A 96 12.11 -34.57 12.77
N SER A 97 11.06 -34.47 11.95
CA SER A 97 10.49 -35.64 11.31
C SER A 97 11.53 -36.30 10.38
N GLU A 98 11.68 -37.62 10.44
CA GLU A 98 12.63 -38.39 9.60
C GLU A 98 12.33 -38.26 8.11
N ASN A 99 11.06 -38.05 7.74
CA ASN A 99 10.59 -37.87 6.35
C ASN A 99 10.26 -36.41 6.02
N ALA A 100 10.97 -35.44 6.64
CA ALA A 100 10.73 -34.03 6.38
C ALA A 100 11.07 -33.68 4.91
N ALA A 101 10.20 -32.89 4.29
CA ALA A 101 10.41 -32.38 2.92
C ALA A 101 11.72 -31.57 2.82
N PHE A 102 12.33 -31.55 1.64
CA PHE A 102 13.52 -30.76 1.40
C PHE A 102 13.24 -29.25 1.58
N ARG A 103 14.24 -28.49 2.03
CA ARG A 103 14.10 -27.04 2.29
C ARG A 103 13.50 -26.28 1.11
N TYR A 104 13.92 -26.58 -0.13
CA TYR A 104 13.40 -25.91 -1.31
C TYR A 104 11.90 -26.19 -1.54
N GLN A 105 11.43 -27.45 -1.30
CA GLN A 105 10.00 -27.79 -1.42
C GLN A 105 9.16 -27.04 -0.38
N VAL A 106 9.66 -26.95 0.84
CA VAL A 106 9.00 -26.20 1.91
C VAL A 106 8.94 -24.73 1.57
N ARG A 107 10.02 -24.16 1.01
CA ARG A 107 10.08 -22.76 0.56
C ARG A 107 9.05 -22.51 -0.55
N GLU A 108 9.02 -23.34 -1.59
CA GLU A 108 8.04 -23.18 -2.68
C GLU A 108 6.60 -23.27 -2.18
N LEU A 109 6.33 -24.19 -1.26
CA LEU A 109 5.00 -24.34 -0.67
C LEU A 109 4.62 -23.12 0.19
N LYS A 110 5.55 -22.59 0.99
CA LYS A 110 5.36 -21.32 1.73
C LYS A 110 5.06 -20.18 0.79
N MET A 111 5.85 -20.00 -0.28
CA MET A 111 5.63 -18.94 -1.26
C MET A 111 4.26 -19.06 -1.94
N ASN A 112 3.80 -20.28 -2.21
CA ASN A 112 2.46 -20.52 -2.75
C ASN A 112 1.35 -20.09 -1.77
N PHE A 113 1.46 -20.41 -0.49
CA PHE A 113 0.50 -19.98 0.53
C PHE A 113 0.55 -18.48 0.77
N VAL A 114 1.74 -17.87 0.76
CA VAL A 114 1.90 -16.40 0.81
C VAL A 114 1.14 -15.75 -0.35
N ALA A 115 1.42 -16.18 -1.58
CA ALA A 115 0.79 -15.64 -2.77
C ALA A 115 -0.74 -15.79 -2.73
N LYS A 116 -1.25 -17.00 -2.45
CA LYS A 116 -2.70 -17.25 -2.37
C LYS A 116 -3.38 -16.48 -1.24
N GLY A 117 -2.76 -16.44 -0.07
CA GLY A 117 -3.32 -15.76 1.08
C GLY A 117 -3.45 -14.25 0.87
N TYR A 118 -2.37 -13.61 0.38
CA TYR A 118 -2.40 -12.18 0.10
C TYR A 118 -3.25 -11.82 -1.12
N ASN A 119 -3.22 -12.62 -2.20
CA ASN A 119 -4.15 -12.43 -3.32
C ASN A 119 -5.61 -12.59 -2.88
N GLY A 120 -5.89 -13.51 -1.95
CA GLY A 120 -7.22 -13.62 -1.35
C GLY A 120 -7.62 -12.36 -0.58
N LEU A 121 -6.71 -11.75 0.20
CA LEU A 121 -6.99 -10.47 0.87
C LEU A 121 -7.19 -9.32 -0.13
N GLU A 122 -6.40 -9.29 -1.23
CA GLU A 122 -6.63 -8.33 -2.32
C GLU A 122 -8.04 -8.46 -2.89
N SER A 123 -8.48 -9.69 -3.18
CA SER A 123 -9.83 -9.95 -3.70
C SER A 123 -10.94 -9.54 -2.71
N VAL A 124 -10.73 -9.74 -1.41
CA VAL A 124 -11.65 -9.25 -0.37
C VAL A 124 -11.75 -7.72 -0.40
N LEU A 125 -10.63 -7.02 -0.49
CA LEU A 125 -10.62 -5.55 -0.52
C LEU A 125 -11.23 -5.02 -1.83
N GLU A 126 -10.95 -5.65 -2.95
CA GLU A 126 -11.52 -5.33 -4.25
C GLU A 126 -13.04 -5.44 -4.23
N PHE A 127 -13.55 -6.58 -3.77
CA PHE A 127 -14.98 -6.80 -3.61
C PHE A 127 -15.64 -5.73 -2.73
N LEU A 128 -15.04 -5.40 -1.60
CA LEU A 128 -15.56 -4.38 -0.68
C LEU A 128 -15.54 -2.97 -1.29
N GLU A 129 -14.54 -2.64 -2.09
CA GLU A 129 -14.49 -1.37 -2.82
C GLU A 129 -15.58 -1.27 -3.89
N GLU A 130 -15.82 -2.35 -4.63
CA GLU A 130 -16.87 -2.43 -5.65
C GLU A 130 -18.26 -2.34 -5.04
N GLN A 131 -18.47 -3.06 -3.94
CA GLN A 131 -19.78 -3.16 -3.28
C GLN A 131 -20.02 -2.11 -2.19
N LYS A 132 -19.13 -1.12 -2.01
CA LYS A 132 -19.22 -0.11 -0.92
C LYS A 132 -20.51 0.71 -0.87
N LYS A 133 -21.27 0.78 -1.97
CA LYS A 133 -22.55 1.48 -2.06
C LYS A 133 -23.74 0.58 -1.70
N HIS A 134 -23.53 -0.74 -1.63
CA HIS A 134 -24.58 -1.69 -1.28
C HIS A 134 -24.88 -1.63 0.22
N GLU A 135 -26.14 -1.77 0.59
CA GLU A 135 -26.60 -1.68 1.99
C GLU A 135 -25.92 -2.68 2.92
N ASP A 136 -25.62 -3.88 2.45
CA ASP A 136 -24.93 -4.93 3.22
C ASP A 136 -23.52 -4.50 3.68
N PHE A 137 -22.89 -3.55 2.97
CA PHE A 137 -21.52 -3.11 3.20
C PHE A 137 -21.39 -1.65 3.61
N ALA A 138 -22.51 -0.96 3.84
CA ALA A 138 -22.52 0.44 4.30
C ALA A 138 -21.72 0.64 5.60
N VAL A 139 -21.76 -0.35 6.48
CA VAL A 139 -21.00 -0.35 7.75
C VAL A 139 -19.48 -0.39 7.50
N TRP A 140 -19.02 -1.11 6.48
CA TRP A 140 -17.62 -1.09 6.09
C TRP A 140 -17.24 0.24 5.46
N ALA A 141 -18.06 0.77 4.56
CA ALA A 141 -17.79 2.02 3.84
C ALA A 141 -17.59 3.23 4.78
N THR A 142 -18.17 3.18 5.98
CA THR A 142 -18.00 4.21 7.03
C THR A 142 -16.96 3.86 8.08
N SER A 143 -16.36 2.68 8.01
CA SER A 143 -15.35 2.21 8.97
C SER A 143 -13.99 2.91 8.76
N SER A 144 -13.17 2.90 9.81
CA SER A 144 -11.78 3.38 9.71
C SER A 144 -10.95 2.65 8.65
N ALA A 145 -11.29 1.40 8.33
CA ALA A 145 -10.63 0.62 7.28
C ALA A 145 -10.92 1.20 5.89
N ALA A 146 -12.13 1.72 5.64
CA ALA A 146 -12.53 2.30 4.35
C ALA A 146 -12.23 3.81 4.26
N VAL A 147 -12.30 4.55 5.37
CA VAL A 147 -12.07 6.01 5.40
C VAL A 147 -10.67 6.39 4.92
N VAL A 148 -9.68 5.50 5.07
CA VAL A 148 -8.32 5.68 4.56
C VAL A 148 -8.30 5.99 3.05
N PHE A 149 -9.25 5.49 2.28
CA PHE A 149 -9.37 5.73 0.84
C PHE A 149 -10.00 7.08 0.44
N ARG A 150 -10.12 8.05 1.36
CA ARG A 150 -10.69 9.38 1.08
C ARG A 150 -9.98 10.53 1.79
N GLN A 151 -8.80 10.29 2.35
CA GLN A 151 -8.11 11.28 3.18
C GLN A 151 -6.94 11.97 2.49
N PHE A 152 -6.44 11.40 1.39
CA PHE A 152 -5.17 11.80 0.78
C PHE A 152 -5.39 12.35 -0.63
N PHE A 153 -4.34 12.93 -1.22
CA PHE A 153 -4.37 13.34 -2.63
C PHE A 153 -4.34 12.12 -3.56
N ILE A 154 -3.78 10.99 -3.09
CA ILE A 154 -3.88 9.69 -3.74
C ILE A 154 -4.72 8.79 -2.83
N ASN A 155 -5.88 8.34 -3.31
CA ASN A 155 -6.88 7.66 -2.50
C ASN A 155 -7.10 6.18 -2.86
N SER A 156 -6.39 5.65 -3.84
CA SER A 156 -6.50 4.25 -4.24
C SER A 156 -5.18 3.68 -4.74
N ALA A 157 -5.08 2.36 -4.74
CA ALA A 157 -3.96 1.64 -5.33
C ALA A 157 -3.81 1.94 -6.83
N ALA A 158 -4.92 2.01 -7.56
CA ALA A 158 -4.94 2.34 -8.99
C ALA A 158 -4.45 3.77 -9.27
N GLU A 159 -4.86 4.76 -8.44
CA GLU A 159 -4.32 6.12 -8.56
C GLU A 159 -2.82 6.16 -8.29
N PHE A 160 -2.35 5.43 -7.27
CA PHE A 160 -0.92 5.36 -6.97
C PHE A 160 -0.13 4.69 -8.10
N SER A 161 -0.66 3.58 -8.65
CA SER A 161 0.00 2.82 -9.71
C SER A 161 0.13 3.58 -11.03
N ARG A 162 -0.75 4.55 -11.31
CA ARG A 162 -0.61 5.44 -12.48
C ARG A 162 0.66 6.27 -12.41
N GLU A 163 1.06 6.67 -11.21
CA GLU A 163 2.21 7.53 -10.97
C GLU A 163 3.50 6.73 -10.68
N TYR A 164 3.35 5.67 -9.91
CA TYR A 164 4.41 4.73 -9.58
C TYR A 164 3.84 3.33 -9.44
N ASN A 165 4.25 2.42 -10.31
CA ASN A 165 3.67 1.08 -10.39
C ASN A 165 3.84 0.28 -9.10
N ILE A 166 2.73 -0.01 -8.42
CA ILE A 166 2.59 -0.91 -7.28
C ILE A 166 1.69 -2.12 -7.62
N SER A 167 1.48 -2.38 -8.92
CA SER A 167 0.65 -3.49 -9.44
C SER A 167 -0.80 -3.42 -8.95
N ASP A 168 -1.35 -2.22 -8.79
CA ASP A 168 -2.69 -1.95 -8.26
C ASP A 168 -3.01 -2.63 -6.91
N SER A 169 -1.95 -3.05 -6.18
CA SER A 169 -2.11 -3.76 -4.91
C SER A 169 -2.63 -2.84 -3.82
N ARG A 170 -3.83 -3.15 -3.33
CA ARG A 170 -4.50 -2.46 -2.22
C ARG A 170 -3.74 -2.64 -0.91
N LEU A 171 -3.21 -3.84 -0.68
CA LEU A 171 -2.39 -4.14 0.50
C LEU A 171 -1.10 -3.32 0.51
N THR A 172 -0.45 -3.18 -0.66
CA THR A 172 0.73 -2.32 -0.80
C THR A 172 0.36 -0.88 -0.52
N TYR A 173 -0.72 -0.37 -1.14
CA TYR A 173 -1.19 1.00 -0.88
C TYR A 173 -1.48 1.23 0.61
N LEU A 174 -2.24 0.34 1.27
CA LEU A 174 -2.54 0.44 2.70
C LEU A 174 -1.27 0.48 3.56
N SER A 175 -0.23 -0.24 3.16
CA SER A 175 1.05 -0.22 3.85
C SER A 175 1.81 1.10 3.67
N LEU A 176 1.56 1.85 2.60
CA LEU A 176 2.15 3.16 2.31
C LEU A 176 1.41 4.32 2.97
N VAL A 177 0.18 4.13 3.41
CA VAL A 177 -0.69 5.18 3.97
C VAL A 177 -0.03 5.97 5.10
N SER A 178 0.69 5.31 6.01
CA SER A 178 1.38 5.98 7.10
C SER A 178 2.48 6.92 6.61
N ILE A 179 3.09 6.60 5.48
CA ILE A 179 4.14 7.38 4.83
C ILE A 179 3.50 8.54 4.06
N ILE A 180 2.44 8.27 3.27
CA ILE A 180 1.67 9.29 2.55
C ILE A 180 1.21 10.39 3.51
N LYS A 181 0.66 10.00 4.67
CA LYS A 181 0.22 10.93 5.72
C LYS A 181 1.30 11.89 6.20
N LYS A 182 2.57 11.46 6.20
CA LYS A 182 3.71 12.32 6.57
C LYS A 182 4.20 13.16 5.39
N VAL A 183 4.24 12.55 4.20
CA VAL A 183 4.79 13.13 2.97
C VAL A 183 3.94 14.30 2.47
N GLU A 184 2.62 14.13 2.41
CA GLU A 184 1.72 15.15 1.86
C GLU A 184 1.90 16.54 2.48
N PRO A 185 1.67 16.75 3.79
CA PRO A 185 1.79 18.09 4.36
C PRO A 185 3.23 18.60 4.31
N PHE A 186 4.21 17.74 4.55
CA PHE A 186 5.63 18.13 4.59
C PHE A 186 6.14 18.69 3.25
N LEU A 187 5.67 18.12 2.13
CA LEU A 187 6.14 18.51 0.80
C LEU A 187 5.24 19.56 0.14
N LEU A 188 3.94 19.43 0.29
CA LEU A 188 2.99 20.20 -0.51
C LEU A 188 2.62 21.53 0.15
N GLU A 189 2.48 21.58 1.47
CA GLU A 189 2.09 22.81 2.15
C GLU A 189 3.10 23.96 1.94
N PRO A 190 4.44 23.72 1.94
CA PRO A 190 5.40 24.75 1.60
C PRO A 190 5.33 25.26 0.15
N VAL A 191 4.79 24.47 -0.77
CA VAL A 191 4.69 24.83 -2.20
C VAL A 191 3.34 25.46 -2.53
N LEU A 192 2.25 24.92 -1.99
CA LEU A 192 0.87 25.35 -2.24
C LEU A 192 0.46 26.54 -1.36
N GLY A 193 1.08 26.67 -0.19
CA GLY A 193 0.59 27.49 0.92
C GLY A 193 -0.59 26.82 1.64
N THR A 194 -0.74 27.16 2.92
CA THR A 194 -1.75 26.53 3.80
C THR A 194 -3.17 26.68 3.23
N ALA A 195 -3.52 27.84 2.67
CA ALA A 195 -4.87 28.12 2.17
C ALA A 195 -5.25 27.20 0.98
N LEU A 196 -4.43 27.15 -0.07
CA LEU A 196 -4.69 26.29 -1.22
C LEU A 196 -4.62 24.80 -0.85
N TYR A 197 -3.68 24.42 0.03
CA TYR A 197 -3.57 23.05 0.53
C TYR A 197 -4.87 22.60 1.22
N GLN A 198 -5.42 23.42 2.13
CA GLN A 198 -6.67 23.11 2.82
C GLN A 198 -7.88 23.09 1.89
N GLU A 199 -7.92 23.98 0.90
CA GLU A 199 -8.96 24.02 -0.14
C GLU A 199 -8.98 22.69 -0.92
N LEU A 200 -7.83 22.25 -1.42
CA LEU A 200 -7.71 20.95 -2.12
C LEU A 200 -8.09 19.76 -1.24
N LYS A 201 -7.71 19.77 0.04
CA LYS A 201 -8.11 18.71 1.00
C LYS A 201 -9.61 18.70 1.23
N ALA A 202 -10.26 19.84 1.30
CA ALA A 202 -11.72 19.94 1.45
C ALA A 202 -12.45 19.39 0.22
N GLU A 203 -12.00 19.71 -0.99
CA GLU A 203 -12.55 19.18 -2.23
C GLU A 203 -12.43 17.66 -2.34
N ILE A 204 -11.28 17.10 -1.95
CA ILE A 204 -11.11 15.64 -1.90
C ILE A 204 -12.05 14.99 -0.89
N ALA A 205 -12.21 15.58 0.27
CA ALA A 205 -13.09 15.05 1.31
C ALA A 205 -14.57 15.08 0.88
N SER A 206 -14.99 16.12 0.15
CA SER A 206 -16.35 16.23 -0.40
C SER A 206 -16.58 15.34 -1.62
N GLY A 207 -15.52 15.02 -2.37
CA GLY A 207 -15.59 14.34 -3.66
C GLY A 207 -15.95 15.25 -4.83
N GLU A 208 -16.07 16.55 -4.60
CA GLU A 208 -16.39 17.57 -5.61
C GLU A 208 -15.13 18.39 -5.90
N ILE A 209 -14.36 17.97 -6.89
CA ILE A 209 -13.10 18.60 -7.28
C ILE A 209 -13.34 19.53 -8.48
N ARG A 210 -12.99 20.80 -8.34
CA ARG A 210 -13.04 21.75 -9.49
C ARG A 210 -12.06 21.33 -10.57
N GLN A 211 -12.40 21.62 -11.83
CA GLN A 211 -11.61 21.18 -12.98
C GLN A 211 -10.16 21.68 -12.94
N GLU A 212 -9.95 22.92 -12.54
CA GLU A 212 -8.61 23.49 -12.37
C GLU A 212 -7.77 22.76 -11.30
N ASN A 213 -8.42 22.39 -10.19
CA ASN A 213 -7.79 21.66 -9.10
C ASN A 213 -7.54 20.18 -9.47
N ALA A 214 -8.41 19.57 -10.26
CA ALA A 214 -8.20 18.25 -10.84
C ALA A 214 -6.93 18.21 -11.69
N GLU A 215 -6.70 19.27 -12.51
CA GLU A 215 -5.48 19.40 -13.31
C GLU A 215 -4.21 19.46 -12.44
N LEU A 216 -4.24 20.23 -11.35
CA LEU A 216 -3.12 20.28 -10.40
C LEU A 216 -2.85 18.91 -9.77
N LEU A 217 -3.92 18.22 -9.35
CA LEU A 217 -3.83 16.90 -8.73
C LEU A 217 -3.21 15.89 -9.67
N GLU A 218 -3.73 15.77 -10.89
CA GLU A 218 -3.30 14.74 -11.83
C GLU A 218 -1.90 14.99 -12.41
N LYS A 219 -1.61 16.24 -12.80
CA LYS A 219 -0.35 16.52 -13.50
C LYS A 219 0.86 16.72 -12.59
N TYR A 220 0.65 17.13 -11.33
CA TYR A 220 1.76 17.56 -10.49
C TYR A 220 1.73 16.98 -9.09
N ILE A 221 0.59 17.05 -8.39
CA ILE A 221 0.52 16.73 -6.96
C ILE A 221 0.64 15.22 -6.74
N ARG A 222 -0.20 14.42 -7.41
CA ARG A 222 -0.19 12.96 -7.29
C ARG A 222 1.15 12.35 -7.68
N PRO A 223 1.75 12.71 -8.84
CA PRO A 223 3.09 12.25 -9.19
C PRO A 223 4.14 12.58 -8.11
N ALA A 224 4.16 13.81 -7.63
CA ALA A 224 5.11 14.22 -6.59
C ALA A 224 4.94 13.38 -5.32
N VAL A 225 3.70 13.24 -4.82
CA VAL A 225 3.39 12.46 -3.61
C VAL A 225 3.79 10.99 -3.78
N ALA A 226 3.47 10.37 -4.92
CA ALA A 226 3.81 8.98 -5.18
C ALA A 226 5.33 8.76 -5.13
N HIS A 227 6.10 9.56 -5.86
CA HIS A 227 7.55 9.45 -5.91
C HIS A 227 8.20 9.66 -4.54
N PHE A 228 7.81 10.70 -3.80
CA PHE A 228 8.35 10.93 -2.45
C PHE A 228 7.90 9.89 -1.42
N THR A 229 6.71 9.31 -1.60
CA THR A 229 6.27 8.18 -0.79
C THR A 229 7.20 6.99 -0.98
N VAL A 230 7.59 6.68 -2.21
CA VAL A 230 8.56 5.62 -2.52
C VAL A 230 9.94 5.92 -1.97
N VAL A 231 10.42 7.16 -2.09
CA VAL A 231 11.70 7.62 -1.50
C VAL A 231 11.76 7.32 0.00
N LYS A 232 10.66 7.55 0.72
CA LYS A 232 10.56 7.28 2.15
C LYS A 232 10.29 5.80 2.46
N ALA A 233 9.48 5.13 1.64
CA ALA A 233 9.07 3.75 1.86
C ALA A 233 10.24 2.76 1.73
N LEU A 234 11.10 2.93 0.72
CA LEU A 234 12.18 2.01 0.46
C LEU A 234 13.11 1.83 1.67
N PRO A 235 13.66 2.88 2.31
CA PRO A 235 14.47 2.71 3.50
C PRO A 235 13.67 2.31 4.73
N GLU A 236 12.46 2.87 4.95
CA GLU A 236 11.65 2.54 6.14
C GLU A 236 11.17 1.07 6.13
N ARG A 237 10.95 0.46 4.97
CA ARG A 237 10.50 -0.93 4.84
C ARG A 237 11.64 -1.94 4.83
N SER A 238 12.85 -1.50 4.59
CA SER A 238 14.04 -2.36 4.74
C SER A 238 14.29 -2.75 6.19
N PHE A 239 13.66 -2.06 7.15
CA PHE A 239 13.81 -2.32 8.57
C PHE A 239 12.51 -2.85 9.17
N ARG A 240 12.61 -3.89 9.99
CA ARG A 240 11.53 -4.41 10.81
C ARG A 240 11.85 -4.19 12.29
N PHE A 241 10.95 -3.51 12.98
CA PHE A 241 11.03 -3.37 14.44
C PHE A 241 10.34 -4.57 15.10
N THR A 242 11.08 -5.35 15.88
CA THR A 242 10.56 -6.49 16.63
C THR A 242 10.89 -6.28 18.09
N GLY A 243 9.91 -5.78 18.86
CA GLY A 243 10.06 -5.57 20.29
C GLY A 243 11.21 -4.62 20.62
N ASP A 244 12.30 -5.15 21.13
CA ASP A 244 13.52 -4.46 21.55
C ASP A 244 14.64 -4.45 20.49
N SER A 245 14.40 -5.02 19.31
CA SER A 245 15.40 -5.16 18.24
C SER A 245 14.95 -4.62 16.90
N ILE A 246 15.92 -4.24 16.07
CA ILE A 246 15.72 -3.81 14.68
C ILE A 246 16.36 -4.87 13.78
N ALA A 247 15.55 -5.50 12.93
CA ALA A 247 16.02 -6.46 11.94
C ALA A 247 15.94 -5.86 10.52
N LEU A 248 16.95 -6.15 9.69
CA LEU A 248 16.90 -5.88 8.26
C LEU A 248 16.02 -6.91 7.57
N ASN A 249 15.03 -6.47 6.82
CA ASN A 249 14.09 -7.33 6.09
C ASN A 249 14.68 -7.74 4.73
N LEU A 250 15.89 -8.33 4.74
CA LEU A 250 16.62 -8.75 3.55
C LEU A 250 16.34 -10.22 3.16
N GLU A 251 15.58 -10.96 3.97
CA GLU A 251 15.36 -12.40 3.77
C GLU A 251 14.65 -12.76 2.45
N GLU A 252 13.95 -11.82 1.83
CA GLU A 252 13.26 -12.04 0.56
C GLU A 252 14.12 -11.71 -0.68
N LEU A 253 15.24 -11.00 -0.52
CA LEU A 253 16.07 -10.50 -1.62
C LEU A 253 17.33 -11.33 -1.86
N VAL A 254 17.74 -12.17 -0.92
CA VAL A 254 18.96 -12.97 -1.05
C VAL A 254 18.57 -14.44 -1.24
N ASP A 255 18.70 -14.93 -2.46
CA ASP A 255 18.67 -16.37 -2.73
C ASP A 255 19.97 -16.99 -2.21
N ASP A 256 19.87 -17.79 -1.16
CA ASP A 256 20.97 -18.47 -0.46
C ASP A 256 21.73 -19.48 -1.37
N THR A 257 21.29 -19.63 -2.63
CA THR A 257 21.85 -20.57 -3.60
C THR A 257 22.68 -19.94 -4.72
N SER A 258 22.70 -18.62 -4.86
CA SER A 258 23.53 -17.97 -5.86
C SER A 258 24.95 -17.72 -5.35
N HIS A 259 25.81 -18.71 -5.43
CA HIS A 259 27.26 -18.51 -5.40
C HIS A 259 27.72 -17.80 -6.68
N GLY A 260 27.36 -16.55 -6.86
CA GLY A 260 27.84 -15.81 -7.99
C GLY A 260 27.11 -14.49 -8.19
N THR A 261 27.79 -13.41 -7.94
CA THR A 261 27.36 -12.03 -8.04
C THR A 261 26.33 -11.61 -6.98
N SER A 262 26.81 -11.20 -5.83
CA SER A 262 26.10 -10.25 -4.99
C SER A 262 25.86 -9.00 -5.83
N VAL A 263 24.74 -8.91 -6.54
CA VAL A 263 24.21 -7.63 -7.00
C VAL A 263 24.19 -6.78 -5.74
N ASN A 264 24.89 -5.65 -5.77
CA ASN A 264 24.95 -4.76 -4.62
C ASN A 264 23.53 -4.18 -4.46
N ALA A 265 22.67 -4.91 -3.74
CA ALA A 265 21.25 -4.58 -3.55
C ALA A 265 21.13 -3.16 -2.97
N ASP A 266 22.08 -2.75 -2.14
CA ASP A 266 22.11 -1.41 -1.55
C ASP A 266 22.36 -0.34 -2.62
N ALA A 267 23.25 -0.59 -3.58
CA ALA A 267 23.50 0.34 -4.68
C ALA A 267 22.27 0.48 -5.58
N PHE A 268 21.58 -0.63 -5.88
CA PHE A 268 20.38 -0.63 -6.69
C PHE A 268 19.22 0.09 -5.99
N ILE A 269 19.02 -0.15 -4.70
CA ILE A 269 18.02 0.56 -3.89
C ILE A 269 18.37 2.05 -3.82
N GLY A 270 19.63 2.40 -3.61
CA GLY A 270 20.12 3.77 -3.60
C GLY A 270 19.85 4.50 -4.92
N GLU A 271 20.08 3.86 -6.06
CA GLU A 271 19.75 4.40 -7.38
C GLU A 271 18.24 4.62 -7.56
N LYS A 272 17.41 3.65 -7.17
CA LYS A 272 15.94 3.78 -7.20
C LYS A 272 15.45 4.96 -6.36
N ILE A 273 15.99 5.13 -5.16
CA ILE A 273 15.66 6.27 -4.28
C ILE A 273 16.06 7.58 -4.95
N LYS A 274 17.27 7.65 -5.53
CA LYS A 274 17.76 8.86 -6.21
C LYS A 274 16.87 9.25 -7.39
N HIS A 275 16.52 8.30 -8.26
CA HIS A 275 15.62 8.54 -9.40
C HIS A 275 14.24 9.02 -8.93
N ALA A 276 13.61 8.30 -7.99
CA ALA A 276 12.32 8.70 -7.46
C ALA A 276 12.36 10.10 -6.82
N TYR A 277 13.45 10.44 -6.14
CA TYR A 277 13.64 11.78 -5.55
C TYR A 277 13.74 12.86 -6.65
N GLN A 278 14.54 12.63 -7.69
CA GLN A 278 14.70 13.57 -8.81
C GLN A 278 13.38 13.80 -9.54
N ASP A 279 12.62 12.74 -9.82
CA ASP A 279 11.32 12.84 -10.46
C ASP A 279 10.33 13.61 -9.58
N GLY A 280 10.25 13.27 -8.30
CA GLY A 280 9.40 13.99 -7.34
C GLY A 280 9.72 15.49 -7.26
N GLN A 281 11.02 15.84 -7.21
CA GLN A 281 11.46 17.24 -7.23
C GLN A 281 11.07 17.96 -8.51
N ALA A 282 11.22 17.29 -9.66
CA ALA A 282 10.83 17.88 -10.95
C ALA A 282 9.33 18.21 -11.00
N TYR A 283 8.48 17.36 -10.41
CA TYR A 283 7.04 17.63 -10.33
C TYR A 283 6.73 18.81 -9.39
N LEU A 284 7.41 18.95 -8.25
CA LEU A 284 7.22 20.09 -7.35
C LEU A 284 7.65 21.41 -8.00
N VAL A 285 8.75 21.42 -8.74
CA VAL A 285 9.21 22.61 -9.49
C VAL A 285 8.16 22.99 -10.53
N LYS A 286 7.72 22.03 -11.36
CA LYS A 286 6.66 22.26 -12.37
C LYS A 286 5.34 22.73 -11.74
N LEU A 287 4.97 22.21 -10.57
CA LEU A 287 3.79 22.66 -9.82
C LEU A 287 3.90 24.14 -9.47
N LYS A 288 5.05 24.54 -8.90
CA LYS A 288 5.31 25.93 -8.51
C LYS A 288 5.31 26.86 -9.72
N ASP A 289 5.97 26.47 -10.80
CA ASP A 289 6.02 27.23 -12.05
C ASP A 289 4.63 27.39 -12.64
N HIS A 290 3.84 26.34 -12.67
CA HIS A 290 2.44 26.37 -13.16
C HIS A 290 1.58 27.32 -12.30
N LEU A 291 1.68 27.24 -10.98
CA LEU A 291 0.94 28.11 -10.08
C LEU A 291 1.35 29.58 -10.29
N ASN A 292 2.64 29.88 -10.36
CA ASN A 292 3.13 31.24 -10.57
C ASN A 292 2.67 31.80 -11.93
N LEU A 293 2.56 30.94 -12.97
CA LEU A 293 2.14 31.35 -14.31
C LEU A 293 0.62 31.54 -14.42
N GLN A 294 -0.18 30.73 -13.73
CA GLN A 294 -1.63 30.63 -13.92
C GLN A 294 -2.46 31.31 -12.83
N ALA A 295 -1.84 31.58 -11.66
CA ALA A 295 -2.59 32.15 -10.52
C ALA A 295 -3.06 33.59 -10.82
N SER A 296 -4.32 33.83 -10.50
CA SER A 296 -4.99 35.13 -10.62
C SER A 296 -6.04 35.28 -9.51
N ALA A 297 -6.72 36.40 -9.47
CA ALA A 297 -7.82 36.61 -8.53
C ALA A 297 -9.01 35.64 -8.74
N GLU A 298 -9.12 35.03 -9.92
CA GLU A 298 -10.20 34.09 -10.28
C GLU A 298 -9.74 32.63 -10.24
N LYS A 299 -8.49 32.36 -10.63
CA LYS A 299 -7.90 31.02 -10.70
C LYS A 299 -6.80 30.88 -9.65
N TYR A 300 -6.91 29.88 -8.78
CA TYR A 300 -5.98 29.67 -7.64
C TYR A 300 -5.84 30.88 -6.73
N ALA A 301 -6.96 31.56 -6.45
CA ALA A 301 -6.99 32.82 -5.69
C ALA A 301 -6.31 32.69 -4.31
N ALA A 302 -6.45 31.56 -3.65
CA ALA A 302 -5.80 31.28 -2.37
C ALA A 302 -4.25 31.28 -2.46
N TYR A 303 -3.71 30.81 -3.58
CA TYR A 303 -2.27 30.86 -3.85
C TYR A 303 -1.84 32.28 -4.29
N PHE A 304 -2.63 32.91 -5.17
CA PHE A 304 -2.35 34.25 -5.71
C PHE A 304 -2.19 35.30 -4.61
N THR A 305 -2.99 35.21 -3.54
CA THR A 305 -2.93 36.12 -2.39
C THR A 305 -1.87 35.72 -1.35
N SER A 306 -1.19 34.60 -1.54
CA SER A 306 -0.17 34.13 -0.60
C SER A 306 1.19 34.80 -0.82
N SER A 307 2.05 34.72 0.20
CA SER A 307 3.46 35.17 0.09
C SER A 307 4.33 34.27 -0.80
N LEU A 308 3.80 33.13 -1.27
CA LEU A 308 4.51 32.18 -2.10
C LEU A 308 4.41 32.54 -3.59
N TYR A 309 3.38 33.32 -3.96
CA TYR A 309 3.17 33.74 -5.35
C TYR A 309 4.30 34.66 -5.80
N THR A 310 4.91 34.29 -6.91
CA THR A 310 5.92 35.11 -7.60
C THR A 310 5.42 35.37 -9.02
N PRO A 311 5.08 36.63 -9.37
CA PRO A 311 4.60 36.93 -10.71
C PRO A 311 5.65 36.54 -11.75
N PRO A 312 5.22 36.07 -12.95
CA PRO A 312 6.14 35.84 -14.05
C PRO A 312 6.95 37.12 -14.34
N SER A 313 8.24 36.98 -14.48
CA SER A 313 9.09 38.12 -14.84
C SER A 313 8.84 38.48 -16.30
N ASP A 314 8.42 39.71 -16.59
CA ASP A 314 8.37 40.28 -17.94
C ASP A 314 9.76 40.51 -18.55
N ALA A 315 10.81 40.21 -17.82
CA ALA A 315 12.17 40.30 -18.33
C ALA A 315 12.35 39.29 -19.47
N ALA A 316 12.47 39.78 -20.68
CA ALA A 316 12.87 38.98 -21.83
C ALA A 316 14.12 38.14 -21.44
N PRO A 317 14.16 36.84 -21.78
CA PRO A 317 15.33 36.01 -21.47
C PRO A 317 16.58 36.75 -21.97
N VAL A 318 17.56 36.92 -21.07
CA VAL A 318 18.84 37.51 -21.43
C VAL A 318 19.50 36.56 -22.43
N VAL A 319 19.26 36.83 -23.68
CA VAL A 319 19.94 36.13 -24.78
C VAL A 319 21.35 36.69 -24.80
N PHE A 320 22.31 35.98 -24.24
CA PHE A 320 23.72 36.28 -24.44
C PHE A 320 24.02 36.11 -25.92
N ARG A 321 23.98 37.19 -26.68
CA ARG A 321 24.48 37.22 -28.03
C ARG A 321 25.97 37.51 -27.94
N ASN A 322 26.79 36.53 -28.27
CA ASN A 322 28.21 36.79 -28.57
C ASN A 322 28.28 37.79 -29.73
N SER A 323 28.72 38.99 -29.44
CA SER A 323 29.08 39.91 -30.50
C SER A 323 30.53 39.65 -30.92
N PRO A 324 30.92 39.89 -32.18
CA PRO A 324 32.30 39.70 -32.65
C PRO A 324 33.33 40.48 -31.83
N ASP A 325 32.91 41.48 -31.08
CA ASP A 325 33.75 42.36 -30.27
C ASP A 325 33.90 41.89 -28.81
N THR A 326 33.25 40.79 -28.41
CA THR A 326 33.39 40.23 -27.05
C THR A 326 34.66 39.38 -26.95
N ARG A 327 35.72 39.92 -26.34
CA ARG A 327 37.04 39.27 -26.18
C ARG A 327 37.11 38.24 -25.03
N VAL A 328 36.02 37.79 -24.48
CA VAL A 328 36.02 36.87 -23.35
C VAL A 328 35.23 35.61 -23.66
N PHE A 329 35.93 34.49 -23.79
CA PHE A 329 35.34 33.15 -23.76
C PHE A 329 35.13 32.78 -22.28
N ALA A 330 33.91 32.80 -21.80
CA ALA A 330 33.57 32.15 -20.57
C ALA A 330 33.15 30.71 -20.88
N PHE A 331 34.03 29.77 -20.51
CA PHE A 331 33.61 28.37 -20.37
C PHE A 331 32.89 28.26 -19.02
N ILE A 332 31.64 27.87 -19.04
CA ILE A 332 30.90 27.43 -17.87
C ILE A 332 30.90 25.91 -17.86
#